data_746eac45767631630360a549e1ce2d87
#
_entry.id   746eac45767631630360a549e1ce2d87
#
_cell.length_a   1.000
_cell.length_b   1.000
_cell.length_c   1.000
_cell.angle_alpha   90.00
_cell.angle_beta   90.00
_cell.angle_gamma   90.00
#
_symmetry.space_group_name_H-M   'P 1'
#
loop_
_entity.id
_entity.type
_entity.pdbx_description
1 polymer ?
#
loop_
_entity_poly.entity_id
_entity_poly.type
_entity_poly.pdbx_seq_one_letter_code
_entity_poly.pdbx_strand_id
1 'polypeptide(L)'
;VVNAQAYRRLEPLHVVFALIWGLGMLIPVLTQWARGPGMVASLLALDAAGLIWVYLAAPAASIVVTSRHVIVKNPFRRYVVPRHLVGGVDAETHPTPRLVVRNAPSIRLAALNLNLPLGYQMNAGRHQRKGVTPMLDQIPEEPNDGQVERRIRYGHVALAAAAVGVTVAAVRYQLSIKQQ
;
A
#
# COMPACT_ATOMS: atom_id res chain seq x y z
N VAL A 1 -18.04 22.17 9.70
CA VAL A 1 -16.70 21.89 9.16
C VAL A 1 -16.35 20.47 9.61
N VAL A 2 -16.31 19.50 8.68
CA VAL A 2 -15.94 18.12 9.02
C VAL A 2 -14.45 18.11 9.30
N ASN A 3 -14.05 18.01 10.57
CA ASN A 3 -12.67 17.80 10.95
C ASN A 3 -12.26 16.39 10.51
N ALA A 4 -11.61 16.29 9.37
CA ALA A 4 -11.07 15.03 8.86
C ALA A 4 -9.55 15.07 8.96
N GLN A 5 -8.95 14.09 9.62
CA GLN A 5 -7.50 13.90 9.62
C GLN A 5 -7.17 12.67 8.77
N ALA A 6 -6.18 12.83 7.88
CA ALA A 6 -5.74 11.75 7.02
C ALA A 6 -4.32 11.33 7.39
N TYR A 7 -4.13 10.04 7.67
CA TYR A 7 -2.84 9.43 7.82
C TYR A 7 -2.45 8.75 6.50
N ARG A 8 -1.45 9.30 5.84
CA ARG A 8 -0.84 8.70 4.66
C ARG A 8 0.65 8.59 4.92
N ARG A 9 1.14 7.40 5.02
CA ARG A 9 2.56 7.19 5.25
C ARG A 9 3.31 7.21 3.91
N LEU A 10 3.86 8.36 3.55
CA LEU A 10 4.97 8.44 2.61
C LEU A 10 6.26 8.29 3.43
N GLU A 11 6.73 7.07 3.57
CA GLU A 11 8.05 6.89 4.15
C GLU A 11 9.13 7.32 3.15
N PRO A 12 10.13 8.10 3.59
CA PRO A 12 11.30 8.43 2.77
C PRO A 12 11.91 7.17 2.12
N LEU A 13 11.84 6.05 2.84
CA LEU A 13 12.36 4.77 2.37
C LEU A 13 11.65 4.23 1.13
N HIS A 14 10.33 4.43 0.98
CA HIS A 14 9.62 4.03 -0.25
C HIS A 14 10.01 4.90 -1.43
N VAL A 15 10.24 6.19 -1.19
CA VAL A 15 10.73 7.11 -2.22
C VAL A 15 12.15 6.71 -2.62
N VAL A 16 13.03 6.47 -1.64
CA VAL A 16 14.40 6.00 -1.89
C VAL A 16 14.39 4.67 -2.62
N PHE A 17 13.54 3.71 -2.23
CA PHE A 17 13.44 2.42 -2.90
C PHE A 17 12.93 2.57 -4.35
N ALA A 18 11.92 3.43 -4.59
CA ALA A 18 11.43 3.70 -5.93
C ALA A 18 12.52 4.36 -6.81
N LEU A 19 13.30 5.28 -6.23
CA LEU A 19 14.42 5.92 -6.92
C LEU A 19 15.54 4.92 -7.24
N ILE A 20 15.94 4.09 -6.26
CA ILE A 20 16.97 3.06 -6.47
C ILE A 20 16.51 2.05 -7.52
N TRP A 21 15.24 1.63 -7.47
CA TRP A 21 14.66 0.73 -8.46
C TRP A 21 14.68 1.36 -9.85
N GLY A 22 14.07 2.56 -10.02
CA GLY A 22 13.97 3.24 -11.32
C GLY A 22 15.37 3.57 -11.90
N LEU A 23 16.28 4.14 -11.09
CA LEU A 23 17.65 4.42 -11.52
C LEU A 23 18.45 3.15 -11.78
N GLY A 24 18.27 2.11 -10.95
CA GLY A 24 18.93 0.81 -11.13
C GLY A 24 18.53 0.13 -12.42
N MET A 25 17.28 0.29 -12.86
CA MET A 25 16.79 -0.25 -14.13
C MET A 25 17.28 0.53 -15.37
N LEU A 26 17.71 1.78 -15.21
CA LEU A 26 18.34 2.55 -16.31
C LEU A 26 19.64 1.89 -16.77
N ILE A 27 20.44 1.32 -15.87
CA ILE A 27 21.72 0.66 -16.23
C ILE A 27 21.51 -0.49 -17.23
N PRO A 28 20.64 -1.51 -16.96
CA PRO A 28 20.35 -2.55 -17.95
C PRO A 28 19.70 -1.99 -19.23
N VAL A 29 18.87 -0.95 -19.16
CA VAL A 29 18.32 -0.30 -20.37
C VAL A 29 19.44 0.25 -21.24
N LEU A 30 20.37 1.01 -20.67
CA LEU A 30 21.49 1.63 -21.40
C LEU A 30 22.47 0.58 -21.94
N THR A 31 22.79 -0.44 -21.16
CA THR A 31 23.73 -1.50 -21.58
C THR A 31 23.15 -2.45 -22.62
N GLN A 32 21.84 -2.61 -22.66
CA GLN A 32 21.15 -3.50 -23.61
C GLN A 32 20.60 -2.75 -24.83
N TRP A 33 20.84 -1.45 -24.95
CA TRP A 33 20.36 -0.63 -26.08
C TRP A 33 20.75 -1.20 -27.44
N ALA A 34 21.98 -1.71 -27.57
CA ALA A 34 22.48 -2.33 -28.80
C ALA A 34 21.77 -3.64 -29.19
N ARG A 35 21.04 -4.28 -28.28
CA ARG A 35 20.28 -5.51 -28.55
C ARG A 35 18.92 -5.29 -29.22
N GLY A 36 18.60 -4.04 -29.52
CA GLY A 36 17.41 -3.66 -30.25
C GLY A 36 16.24 -3.18 -29.39
N PRO A 37 15.26 -2.54 -30.03
CA PRO A 37 14.16 -1.84 -29.34
C PRO A 37 13.27 -2.76 -28.50
N GLY A 38 13.11 -4.03 -28.90
CA GLY A 38 12.28 -4.99 -28.15
C GLY A 38 12.87 -5.32 -26.77
N MET A 39 14.21 -5.42 -26.65
CA MET A 39 14.87 -5.65 -25.37
C MET A 39 14.69 -4.43 -24.45
N VAL A 40 14.89 -3.25 -24.97
CA VAL A 40 14.70 -1.98 -24.24
C VAL A 40 13.24 -1.86 -23.75
N ALA A 41 12.27 -2.12 -24.63
CA ALA A 41 10.85 -2.10 -24.28
C ALA A 41 10.51 -3.09 -23.17
N SER A 42 11.07 -4.30 -23.20
CA SER A 42 10.83 -5.30 -22.15
C SER A 42 11.40 -4.89 -20.80
N LEU A 43 12.57 -4.27 -20.76
CA LEU A 43 13.18 -3.77 -19.53
C LEU A 43 12.39 -2.59 -18.95
N LEU A 44 11.96 -1.63 -19.77
CA LEU A 44 11.11 -0.53 -19.34
C LEU A 44 9.75 -1.02 -18.83
N ALA A 45 9.19 -2.06 -19.44
CA ALA A 45 7.96 -2.68 -18.99
C ALA A 45 8.12 -3.33 -17.61
N LEU A 46 9.26 -4.00 -17.34
CA LEU A 46 9.57 -4.56 -16.03
C LEU A 46 9.77 -3.47 -14.97
N ASP A 47 10.43 -2.38 -15.34
CA ASP A 47 10.60 -1.23 -14.44
C ASP A 47 9.25 -0.62 -14.06
N ALA A 48 8.40 -0.34 -15.03
CA ALA A 48 7.04 0.18 -14.80
C ALA A 48 6.21 -0.76 -13.90
N ALA A 49 6.27 -2.07 -14.15
CA ALA A 49 5.58 -3.06 -13.31
C ALA A 49 6.10 -3.04 -11.87
N GLY A 50 7.42 -2.94 -11.67
CA GLY A 50 8.04 -2.80 -10.35
C GLY A 50 7.58 -1.55 -9.61
N LEU A 51 7.54 -0.40 -10.28
CA LEU A 51 7.03 0.86 -9.70
C LEU A 51 5.55 0.77 -9.33
N ILE A 52 4.73 0.08 -10.12
CA ILE A 52 3.32 -0.20 -9.77
C ILE A 52 3.25 -1.00 -8.46
N TRP A 53 4.09 -2.03 -8.29
CA TRP A 53 4.12 -2.81 -7.06
C TRP A 53 4.58 -1.98 -5.86
N VAL A 54 5.58 -1.13 -6.01
CA VAL A 54 6.02 -0.18 -4.97
C VAL A 54 4.86 0.75 -4.57
N TYR A 55 4.13 1.28 -5.55
CA TYR A 55 2.95 2.11 -5.30
C TYR A 55 1.85 1.36 -4.53
N LEU A 56 1.52 0.14 -4.95
CA LEU A 56 0.49 -0.67 -4.29
C LEU A 56 0.90 -1.11 -2.88
N ALA A 57 2.21 -1.30 -2.63
CA ALA A 57 2.71 -1.78 -1.35
C ALA A 57 2.52 -0.76 -0.21
N ALA A 58 2.66 0.53 -0.49
CA ALA A 58 2.61 1.54 0.57
C ALA A 58 1.79 2.79 0.23
N PRO A 59 2.08 3.60 -0.81
CA PRO A 59 1.37 4.86 -1.05
C PRO A 59 -0.12 4.70 -1.31
N ALA A 60 -0.54 3.52 -1.81
CA ALA A 60 -1.95 3.22 -2.07
C ALA A 60 -2.79 3.04 -0.79
N ALA A 61 -2.15 2.81 0.35
CA ALA A 61 -2.80 2.62 1.63
C ALA A 61 -2.91 3.95 2.39
N SER A 62 -4.05 4.18 3.04
CA SER A 62 -4.27 5.36 3.89
C SER A 62 -5.37 5.10 4.92
N ILE A 63 -5.35 5.88 5.99
CA ILE A 63 -6.40 5.88 7.02
C ILE A 63 -6.89 7.32 7.13
N VAL A 64 -8.20 7.51 7.09
CA VAL A 64 -8.83 8.81 7.29
C VAL A 64 -9.79 8.69 8.46
N VAL A 65 -9.60 9.52 9.46
CA VAL A 65 -10.46 9.61 10.64
C VAL A 65 -11.33 10.85 10.52
N THR A 66 -12.63 10.69 10.68
CA THR A 66 -13.62 11.75 10.74
C THR A 66 -14.42 11.62 12.04
N SER A 67 -15.25 12.58 12.37
CA SER A 67 -16.15 12.48 13.53
C SER A 67 -17.10 11.28 13.47
N ARG A 68 -17.52 10.86 12.26
CA ARG A 68 -18.52 9.80 12.06
C ARG A 68 -17.93 8.46 11.65
N HIS A 69 -16.79 8.46 10.93
CA HIS A 69 -16.24 7.25 10.33
C HIS A 69 -14.73 7.19 10.42
N VAL A 70 -14.21 5.96 10.44
CA VAL A 70 -12.81 5.63 10.12
C VAL A 70 -12.79 4.96 8.76
N ILE A 71 -12.13 5.57 7.78
CA ILE A 71 -12.00 5.03 6.43
C ILE A 71 -10.60 4.41 6.29
N VAL A 72 -10.55 3.10 6.17
CA VAL A 72 -9.30 2.35 5.93
C VAL A 72 -9.21 2.02 4.45
N LYS A 73 -8.23 2.57 3.77
CA LYS A 73 -7.89 2.23 2.39
C LYS A 73 -6.67 1.31 2.40
N ASN A 74 -6.89 0.03 2.18
CA ASN A 74 -5.84 -0.94 1.86
C ASN A 74 -5.63 -1.00 0.35
N PRO A 75 -4.56 -1.60 -0.17
CA PRO A 75 -4.29 -1.62 -1.62
C PRO A 75 -5.49 -2.06 -2.47
N PHE A 76 -6.17 -3.14 -2.07
CA PHE A 76 -7.26 -3.74 -2.87
C PHE A 76 -8.65 -3.57 -2.26
N ARG A 77 -8.75 -3.05 -1.02
CA ARG A 77 -10.01 -2.93 -0.29
C ARG A 77 -10.11 -1.60 0.43
N ARG A 78 -11.32 -1.07 0.45
CA ARG A 78 -11.70 0.09 1.26
C ARG A 78 -12.74 -0.34 2.27
N TYR A 79 -12.55 0.07 3.51
CA TYR A 79 -13.50 -0.12 4.59
C TYR A 79 -13.95 1.24 5.09
N VAL A 80 -15.24 1.39 5.36
CA VAL A 80 -15.83 2.55 6.05
C VAL A 80 -16.43 2.01 7.34
N VAL A 81 -15.82 2.36 8.46
CA VAL A 81 -16.19 1.87 9.79
C VAL A 81 -16.79 3.03 10.56
N PRO A 82 -18.06 2.92 11.02
CA PRO A 82 -18.64 3.90 11.94
C PRO A 82 -17.79 4.04 13.20
N ARG A 83 -17.63 5.27 13.69
CA ARG A 83 -16.77 5.55 14.86
C ARG A 83 -17.15 4.77 16.10
N HIS A 84 -18.45 4.65 16.41
CA HIS A 84 -18.94 3.92 17.57
C HIS A 84 -18.60 2.42 17.57
N LEU A 85 -18.29 1.84 16.40
CA LEU A 85 -17.86 0.44 16.27
C LEU A 85 -16.34 0.29 16.40
N VAL A 86 -15.57 1.37 16.45
CA VAL A 86 -14.11 1.29 16.58
C VAL A 86 -13.76 1.00 18.04
N GLY A 87 -13.11 -0.15 18.28
CA GLY A 87 -12.60 -0.57 19.58
C GLY A 87 -11.16 -0.16 19.87
N GLY A 88 -10.46 0.46 18.88
CA GLY A 88 -9.07 0.86 19.00
C GLY A 88 -8.18 0.24 17.94
N VAL A 89 -6.86 0.35 18.14
CA VAL A 89 -5.85 -0.24 17.25
C VAL A 89 -5.05 -1.29 18.02
N ASP A 90 -5.14 -2.53 17.57
CA ASP A 90 -4.30 -3.63 18.05
C ASP A 90 -2.98 -3.64 17.27
N ALA A 91 -1.92 -3.38 17.99
CA ALA A 91 -0.57 -3.30 17.47
C ALA A 91 0.35 -4.37 18.03
N GLU A 92 -0.08 -5.06 19.09
CA GLU A 92 0.78 -5.94 19.89
C GLU A 92 0.58 -7.42 19.53
N THR A 93 -0.66 -7.80 19.25
CA THR A 93 -1.03 -9.21 19.02
C THR A 93 -0.66 -9.69 17.61
N HIS A 94 -0.47 -8.78 16.66
CA HIS A 94 -0.22 -9.13 15.26
C HIS A 94 0.97 -8.37 14.66
N PRO A 95 1.76 -9.00 13.77
CA PRO A 95 2.88 -8.34 13.09
C PRO A 95 2.43 -7.16 12.20
N THR A 96 1.15 -7.12 11.82
CA THR A 96 0.52 -5.99 11.15
C THR A 96 -0.57 -5.44 12.03
N PRO A 97 -0.56 -4.13 12.35
CA PRO A 97 -1.61 -3.50 13.11
C PRO A 97 -2.99 -3.72 12.55
N ARG A 98 -3.96 -3.85 13.43
CA ARG A 98 -5.36 -4.04 13.06
C ARG A 98 -6.25 -3.01 13.75
N LEU A 99 -7.23 -2.50 13.02
CA LEU A 99 -8.34 -1.77 13.62
C LEU A 99 -9.28 -2.80 14.25
N VAL A 100 -9.46 -2.73 15.55
CA VAL A 100 -10.43 -3.54 16.27
C VAL A 100 -11.82 -2.97 16.02
N VAL A 101 -12.72 -3.80 15.55
CA VAL A 101 -14.10 -3.40 15.25
C VAL A 101 -15.04 -4.22 16.14
N ARG A 102 -15.94 -3.54 16.86
CA ARG A 102 -16.95 -4.20 17.69
C ARG A 102 -17.92 -4.98 16.79
N ASN A 103 -18.19 -6.22 17.16
CA ASN A 103 -19.13 -7.11 16.44
C ASN A 103 -18.75 -7.41 14.97
N ALA A 104 -17.49 -7.20 14.58
CA ALA A 104 -17.00 -7.51 13.24
C ALA A 104 -15.52 -7.96 13.28
N PRO A 105 -15.04 -8.66 12.25
CA PRO A 105 -13.62 -9.02 12.16
C PRO A 105 -12.72 -7.78 12.13
N SER A 106 -11.58 -7.87 12.81
CA SER A 106 -10.58 -6.81 12.81
C SER A 106 -10.03 -6.53 11.40
N ILE A 107 -9.77 -5.26 11.09
CA ILE A 107 -9.35 -4.80 9.77
C ILE A 107 -7.85 -4.53 9.79
N ARG A 108 -7.10 -5.21 8.93
CA ARG A 108 -5.66 -4.96 8.75
C ARG A 108 -5.41 -3.53 8.27
N LEU A 109 -4.49 -2.84 8.93
CA LEU A 109 -4.10 -1.47 8.60
C LEU A 109 -2.83 -1.49 7.73
N ALA A 110 -3.00 -1.67 6.41
CA ALA A 110 -1.85 -1.76 5.48
C ALA A 110 -1.01 -0.46 5.46
N ALA A 111 -1.61 0.70 5.76
CA ALA A 111 -0.89 1.96 5.88
C ALA A 111 0.12 1.97 7.05
N LEU A 112 -0.03 1.06 8.01
CA LEU A 112 0.86 0.91 9.16
C LEU A 112 1.78 -0.32 9.01
N ASN A 113 1.67 -1.06 7.91
CA ASN A 113 2.44 -2.28 7.69
C ASN A 113 3.86 -1.95 7.21
N LEU A 114 4.84 -2.36 7.98
CA LEU A 114 6.27 -2.28 7.70
C LEU A 114 6.74 -3.60 7.09
N ASN A 115 6.33 -3.94 5.88
CA ASN A 115 6.83 -5.11 5.17
C ASN A 115 8.24 -4.84 4.59
N LEU A 116 9.20 -4.51 5.43
CA LEU A 116 10.61 -4.54 5.07
C LEU A 116 11.29 -5.66 5.85
N PRO A 117 12.07 -6.53 5.17
CA PRO A 117 12.63 -7.74 5.77
C PRO A 117 13.73 -7.50 6.80
N LEU A 118 14.15 -6.28 7.07
CA LEU A 118 15.29 -5.99 7.92
C LEU A 118 14.91 -5.14 9.14
N GLY A 119 14.71 -5.80 10.28
CA GLY A 119 14.93 -5.20 11.60
C GLY A 119 13.91 -4.18 12.12
N TYR A 120 12.85 -3.85 11.38
CA TYR A 120 11.93 -2.75 11.71
C TYR A 120 10.78 -3.13 12.66
N GLN A 121 10.69 -4.38 13.10
CA GLN A 121 9.65 -4.82 14.05
C GLN A 121 9.72 -4.08 15.39
N MET A 122 10.91 -3.59 15.81
CA MET A 122 11.09 -2.90 17.08
C MET A 122 10.50 -1.47 17.13
N ASN A 123 10.28 -0.82 15.99
CA ASN A 123 9.72 0.54 15.92
C ASN A 123 8.23 0.60 15.56
N ALA A 124 7.62 -0.52 15.17
CA ALA A 124 6.21 -0.57 14.78
C ALA A 124 5.28 0.02 15.86
N GLY A 125 5.46 -0.36 17.12
CA GLY A 125 4.65 0.14 18.23
C GLY A 125 4.80 1.64 18.49
N ARG A 126 5.98 2.25 18.28
CA ARG A 126 6.18 3.70 18.45
C ARG A 126 5.53 4.53 17.36
N HIS A 127 5.60 4.09 16.11
CA HIS A 127 4.98 4.78 15.00
C HIS A 127 3.45 4.68 15.01
N GLN A 128 2.92 3.57 15.54
CA GLN A 128 1.49 3.35 15.67
C GLN A 128 0.86 4.28 16.71
N ARG A 129 1.50 4.44 17.86
CA ARG A 129 1.07 5.38 18.91
C ARG A 129 1.11 6.83 18.44
N LYS A 130 1.99 7.18 17.49
CA LYS A 130 2.10 8.53 16.92
C LYS A 130 1.16 8.77 15.72
N GLY A 131 0.58 7.73 15.15
CA GLY A 131 -0.22 7.81 13.94
C GLY A 131 -1.73 7.88 14.18
N VAL A 132 -2.37 6.72 14.25
CA VAL A 132 -3.85 6.63 14.22
C VAL A 132 -4.49 6.80 15.58
N THR A 133 -3.88 6.30 16.66
CA THR A 133 -4.44 6.41 18.01
C THR A 133 -4.68 7.86 18.41
N PRO A 134 -3.72 8.80 18.27
CA PRO A 134 -3.98 10.22 18.58
C PRO A 134 -5.08 10.83 17.73
N MET A 135 -5.26 10.42 16.47
CA MET A 135 -6.37 10.90 15.64
C MET A 135 -7.73 10.43 16.16
N LEU A 136 -7.77 9.20 16.67
CA LEU A 136 -8.99 8.67 17.29
C LEU A 136 -9.34 9.44 18.57
N ASP A 137 -8.34 9.85 19.35
CA ASP A 137 -8.56 10.56 20.62
C ASP A 137 -8.90 12.05 20.41
N GLN A 138 -8.32 12.69 19.38
CA GLN A 138 -8.46 14.13 19.12
C GLN A 138 -9.75 14.50 18.39
N ILE A 139 -10.33 13.60 17.60
CA ILE A 139 -11.56 13.86 16.86
C ILE A 139 -12.75 13.35 17.68
N PRO A 140 -13.64 14.25 18.16
CA PRO A 140 -14.82 13.83 18.92
C PRO A 140 -15.71 12.93 18.07
N GLU A 141 -16.28 11.93 18.73
CA GLU A 141 -17.20 10.98 18.10
C GLU A 141 -18.60 11.60 17.98
N GLU A 142 -19.15 11.56 16.77
CA GLU A 142 -20.54 11.90 16.52
C GLU A 142 -21.39 10.61 16.41
N PRO A 143 -22.62 10.58 16.95
CA PRO A 143 -23.51 9.44 16.81
C PRO A 143 -23.74 9.07 15.34
N ASN A 144 -23.68 7.77 15.05
CA ASN A 144 -23.88 7.24 13.71
C ASN A 144 -24.38 5.78 13.82
N ASP A 145 -25.52 5.48 13.23
CA ASP A 145 -26.13 4.15 13.23
C ASP A 145 -25.68 3.28 12.05
N GLY A 146 -24.61 3.67 11.38
CA GLY A 146 -24.10 2.97 10.21
C GLY A 146 -23.53 1.58 10.52
N GLN A 147 -23.41 0.77 9.48
CA GLN A 147 -22.73 -0.52 9.50
C GLN A 147 -21.36 -0.44 8.81
N VAL A 148 -20.51 -1.43 9.06
CA VAL A 148 -19.21 -1.55 8.38
C VAL A 148 -19.41 -1.83 6.90
N GLU A 149 -19.00 -0.89 6.05
CA GLU A 149 -19.00 -1.08 4.61
C GLU A 149 -17.63 -1.57 4.14
N ARG A 150 -17.65 -2.55 3.25
CA ARG A 150 -16.45 -3.07 2.56
C ARG A 150 -16.63 -2.98 1.07
N ARG A 151 -15.69 -2.30 0.40
CA ARG A 151 -15.68 -2.13 -1.06
C ARG A 151 -14.36 -2.61 -1.66
N ILE A 152 -14.42 -3.22 -2.83
CA ILE A 152 -13.23 -3.60 -3.60
C ILE A 152 -12.76 -2.37 -4.40
N ARG A 153 -11.45 -2.16 -4.45
CA ARG A 153 -10.82 -1.10 -5.25
C ARG A 153 -10.45 -1.68 -6.62
N TYR A 154 -11.44 -1.84 -7.49
CA TYR A 154 -11.27 -2.49 -8.80
C TYR A 154 -10.14 -1.89 -9.64
N GLY A 155 -9.95 -0.57 -9.62
CA GLY A 155 -8.83 0.07 -10.32
C GLY A 155 -7.45 -0.42 -9.87
N HIS A 156 -7.25 -0.66 -8.56
CA HIS A 156 -6.01 -1.21 -8.04
C HIS A 156 -5.84 -2.71 -8.35
N VAL A 157 -6.94 -3.45 -8.38
CA VAL A 157 -6.93 -4.86 -8.82
C VAL A 157 -6.53 -4.94 -10.29
N ALA A 158 -7.14 -4.10 -11.15
CA ALA A 158 -6.80 -4.03 -12.56
C ALA A 158 -5.33 -3.61 -12.79
N LEU A 159 -4.85 -2.62 -12.02
CA LEU A 159 -3.45 -2.19 -12.08
C LEU A 159 -2.47 -3.32 -11.69
N ALA A 160 -2.78 -4.07 -10.63
CA ALA A 160 -1.98 -5.23 -10.24
C ALA A 160 -1.99 -6.33 -11.31
N ALA A 161 -3.15 -6.63 -11.87
CA ALA A 161 -3.29 -7.62 -12.95
C ALA A 161 -2.50 -7.20 -14.20
N ALA A 162 -2.56 -5.92 -14.57
CA ALA A 162 -1.78 -5.38 -15.68
C ALA A 162 -0.27 -5.50 -15.42
N ALA A 163 0.21 -5.17 -14.21
CA ALA A 163 1.61 -5.31 -13.84
C ALA A 163 2.09 -6.77 -13.95
N VAL A 164 1.28 -7.75 -13.48
CA VAL A 164 1.58 -9.18 -13.63
C VAL A 164 1.65 -9.56 -15.11
N GLY A 165 0.64 -9.17 -15.92
CA GLY A 165 0.61 -9.49 -17.36
C GLY A 165 1.82 -8.94 -18.10
N VAL A 166 2.18 -7.69 -17.85
CA VAL A 166 3.37 -7.03 -18.42
C VAL A 166 4.65 -7.76 -18.01
N THR A 167 4.79 -8.12 -16.73
CA THR A 167 5.95 -8.87 -16.24
C THR A 167 6.09 -10.21 -16.96
N VAL A 168 5.00 -10.97 -17.06
CA VAL A 168 5.01 -12.28 -17.75
C VAL A 168 5.38 -12.13 -19.23
N ALA A 169 4.81 -11.14 -19.93
CA ALA A 169 5.10 -10.88 -21.33
C ALA A 169 6.58 -10.49 -21.54
N ALA A 170 7.11 -9.58 -20.71
CA ALA A 170 8.50 -9.15 -20.79
C ALA A 170 9.49 -10.29 -20.51
N VAL A 171 9.22 -11.12 -19.50
CA VAL A 171 10.07 -12.29 -19.19
C VAL A 171 10.05 -13.31 -20.33
N ARG A 172 8.87 -13.63 -20.87
CA ARG A 172 8.74 -14.54 -22.02
C ARG A 172 9.52 -14.05 -23.24
N TYR A 173 9.42 -12.76 -23.55
CA TYR A 173 10.17 -12.14 -24.63
C TYR A 173 11.69 -12.29 -24.43
N GLN A 174 12.19 -12.00 -23.22
CA GLN A 174 13.62 -12.15 -22.92
C GLN A 174 14.11 -13.59 -23.03
N LEU A 175 13.28 -14.57 -22.63
CA LEU A 175 13.62 -15.98 -22.75
C LEU A 175 13.65 -16.44 -24.22
N SER A 176 12.74 -15.94 -25.07
CA SER A 176 12.72 -16.30 -26.51
C SER A 176 13.96 -15.84 -27.27
N ILE A 177 14.54 -14.68 -26.90
CA ILE A 177 15.78 -14.18 -27.51
C ILE A 177 17.01 -15.01 -27.13
N LYS A 178 17.02 -15.59 -25.92
CA LYS A 178 18.17 -16.43 -25.49
C LYS A 178 18.22 -17.79 -26.16
N GLN A 179 17.17 -18.21 -26.85
CA GLN A 179 17.07 -19.51 -27.53
C GLN A 179 17.40 -19.39 -29.02
N GLN A 180 17.60 -18.20 -29.55
CA GLN A 180 18.08 -17.91 -30.89
C GLN A 180 19.61 -17.67 -30.89
#